data_4c425f26e72e731c1383a814949df957
#
_entry.id   4c425f26e72e731c1383a814949df957
#
_cell.length_a   1.000
_cell.length_b   1.000
_cell.length_c   1.000
_cell.angle_alpha   90.00
_cell.angle_beta   90.00
_cell.angle_gamma   90.00
#
_symmetry.space_group_name_H-M   'P 1'
#
loop_
_entity.id
_entity.type
_entity.pdbx_description
1 polymer ?
#
loop_
_entity_poly.entity_id
_entity_poly.type
_entity_poly.pdbx_seq_one_letter_code
_entity_poly.pdbx_strand_id
1 'polypeptide(L)'
;RFLESAHRRWMEMEDWGDEVMSNIFVRSPNAMRGVLAEAACYLADGSCPIGENTWKAAYWSAQTALGAADALIAGERNAYAVCRPPGHHARKDAAGGFCYLNNAAIAAEHLKSRFPRTVILDTDMHHGQGIQEIFYDRSDVLYISIHGDPTNFYPVVSGFEDERGEGEGYGYNINLPMPHGSSEEDFFAKLDEAVAAIRLYQPDVLILTLGFDIYKNDPQAKVSVTSEGFCRLSTHLRQLGLPTLVVQEGGYDLDALSENVQQFFKGLEG
;
A
#
# COMPACT_ATOMS: atom_id res chain seq x y z
N ARG A 1 -1.18 9.92 17.93
CA ARG A 1 -0.51 10.83 18.91
C ARG A 1 0.93 11.18 18.52
N PHE A 2 1.80 10.15 18.19
CA PHE A 2 3.20 10.45 17.81
C PHE A 2 3.25 11.37 16.57
N LEU A 3 2.71 10.96 15.43
CA LEU A 3 2.72 11.74 14.18
C LEU A 3 2.15 13.15 14.35
N GLU A 4 1.11 13.31 15.14
CA GLU A 4 0.41 14.59 15.39
C GLU A 4 1.27 15.60 16.17
N SER A 5 2.15 15.14 17.04
CA SER A 5 2.92 16.00 17.94
C SER A 5 4.44 15.97 17.73
N ALA A 6 4.94 15.02 16.91
CA ALA A 6 6.37 14.75 16.78
C ALA A 6 7.17 15.98 16.31
N HIS A 7 6.74 16.62 15.22
CA HIS A 7 7.45 17.78 14.68
C HIS A 7 7.54 18.94 15.68
N ARG A 8 6.42 19.31 16.31
CA ARG A 8 6.43 20.38 17.31
C ARG A 8 7.38 20.09 18.48
N ARG A 9 7.38 18.87 19.00
CA ARG A 9 8.27 18.43 20.11
C ARG A 9 9.72 18.32 19.68
N TRP A 10 9.95 17.99 18.40
CA TRP A 10 11.30 17.97 17.82
C TRP A 10 11.88 19.38 17.75
N MET A 11 11.10 20.37 17.32
CA MET A 11 11.52 21.76 17.24
C MET A 11 11.83 22.41 18.62
N GLU A 12 11.43 21.77 19.71
CA GLU A 12 11.82 22.18 21.08
C GLU A 12 13.24 21.74 21.46
N MET A 13 13.87 20.89 20.63
CA MET A 13 15.27 20.45 20.82
C MET A 13 16.22 21.30 19.98
N GLU A 14 17.37 21.62 20.55
CA GLU A 14 18.43 22.35 19.87
C GLU A 14 19.27 21.41 18.98
N ASP A 15 19.77 21.91 17.85
CA ASP A 15 20.77 21.24 16.98
C ASP A 15 20.32 19.94 16.24
N TRP A 16 19.01 19.71 16.06
CA TRP A 16 18.51 18.46 15.44
C TRP A 16 17.87 18.65 14.06
N GLY A 17 17.93 19.85 13.47
CA GLY A 17 17.30 20.15 12.19
C GLY A 17 15.79 20.34 12.28
N ASP A 18 15.14 20.50 11.14
CA ASP A 18 13.72 20.88 11.02
C ASP A 18 12.79 19.72 10.67
N GLU A 19 13.30 18.50 10.58
CA GLU A 19 12.52 17.30 10.31
C GLU A 19 12.81 16.20 11.34
N VAL A 20 11.76 15.52 11.77
CA VAL A 20 11.86 14.36 12.66
C VAL A 20 12.40 13.18 11.87
N MET A 21 13.61 12.79 12.17
CA MET A 21 14.27 11.61 11.62
C MET A 21 14.95 10.83 12.73
N SER A 22 14.99 9.50 12.60
CA SER A 22 15.78 8.68 13.51
C SER A 22 17.06 8.17 12.85
N ASN A 23 18.15 8.30 13.55
CA ASN A 23 19.42 7.64 13.28
C ASN A 23 19.71 6.50 14.27
N ILE A 24 18.73 6.16 15.09
CA ILE A 24 18.80 5.11 16.11
C ILE A 24 17.81 4.02 15.74
N PHE A 25 18.31 2.78 15.67
CA PHE A 25 17.47 1.61 15.37
C PHE A 25 17.25 0.83 16.67
N VAL A 26 16.00 0.86 17.15
CA VAL A 26 15.61 0.23 18.41
C VAL A 26 15.43 -1.26 18.21
N ARG A 27 16.09 -2.10 19.02
CA ARG A 27 15.88 -3.55 19.04
C ARG A 27 14.91 -3.99 20.13
N SER A 28 14.94 -3.33 21.28
CA SER A 28 14.07 -3.66 22.42
C SER A 28 13.79 -2.38 23.20
N PRO A 29 12.64 -1.71 22.99
CA PRO A 29 12.31 -0.50 23.72
C PRO A 29 11.91 -0.85 25.15
N ASN A 30 12.74 -0.49 26.14
CA ASN A 30 12.39 -0.61 27.56
C ASN A 30 11.59 0.60 28.06
N ALA A 31 11.88 1.79 27.54
CA ALA A 31 11.18 3.02 27.86
C ALA A 31 11.40 4.06 26.77
N MET A 32 10.34 4.64 26.26
CA MET A 32 10.39 5.79 25.35
C MET A 32 10.26 7.08 26.16
N ARG A 33 11.35 7.83 26.29
CA ARG A 33 11.37 9.14 26.93
C ARG A 33 11.85 10.18 25.94
N GLY A 34 10.94 11.07 25.53
CA GLY A 34 11.24 12.10 24.54
C GLY A 34 11.06 11.63 23.08
N VAL A 35 10.96 12.62 22.20
CA VAL A 35 10.60 12.45 20.79
C VAL A 35 11.64 11.66 19.99
N LEU A 36 12.92 11.71 20.37
CA LEU A 36 13.98 10.91 19.74
C LEU A 36 13.73 9.40 19.90
N ALA A 37 13.37 8.97 21.12
CA ALA A 37 13.09 7.56 21.38
C ALA A 37 11.80 7.11 20.67
N GLU A 38 10.80 7.99 20.61
CA GLU A 38 9.57 7.74 19.85
C GLU A 38 9.86 7.64 18.34
N ALA A 39 10.68 8.56 17.79
CA ALA A 39 11.11 8.49 16.40
C ALA A 39 11.83 7.17 16.09
N ALA A 40 12.74 6.74 16.99
CA ALA A 40 13.44 5.48 16.85
C ALA A 40 12.50 4.24 16.84
N CYS A 41 11.34 4.33 17.50
CA CYS A 41 10.38 3.24 17.58
C CYS A 41 9.32 3.27 16.46
N TYR A 42 8.85 4.48 16.10
CA TYR A 42 7.71 4.65 15.19
C TYR A 42 8.09 5.01 13.75
N LEU A 43 9.38 5.11 13.44
CA LEU A 43 9.91 5.21 12.08
C LEU A 43 10.70 3.93 11.77
N ALA A 44 10.17 3.11 10.86
CA ALA A 44 10.79 1.83 10.52
C ALA A 44 12.06 1.98 9.68
N ASP A 45 12.17 3.09 8.95
CA ASP A 45 13.30 3.42 8.07
C ASP A 45 13.48 4.95 7.93
N GLY A 46 14.49 5.36 7.14
CA GLY A 46 14.80 6.77 6.91
C GLY A 46 13.96 7.46 5.83
N SER A 47 12.92 6.82 5.28
CA SER A 47 12.14 7.35 4.16
C SER A 47 10.88 8.10 4.58
N CYS A 48 10.62 8.22 5.88
CA CYS A 48 9.45 8.89 6.44
C CYS A 48 9.83 10.06 7.36
N PRO A 49 10.51 11.10 6.89
CA PRO A 49 10.77 12.28 7.70
C PRO A 49 9.46 12.99 8.05
N ILE A 50 9.36 13.52 9.28
CA ILE A 50 8.15 14.22 9.74
C ILE A 50 8.45 15.71 9.86
N GLY A 51 7.97 16.48 8.88
CA GLY A 51 7.98 17.93 8.89
C GLY A 51 6.66 18.52 9.42
N GLU A 52 6.56 19.84 9.43
CA GLU A 52 5.43 20.59 9.97
C GLU A 52 4.05 20.14 9.45
N ASN A 53 3.95 19.82 8.15
CA ASN A 53 2.70 19.50 7.49
C ASN A 53 2.46 18.00 7.29
N THR A 54 3.39 17.13 7.70
CA THR A 54 3.32 15.67 7.45
C THR A 54 2.06 15.06 8.05
N TRP A 55 1.74 15.35 9.32
CA TRP A 55 0.52 14.86 9.96
C TRP A 55 -0.74 15.28 9.19
N LYS A 56 -0.82 16.55 8.79
CA LYS A 56 -1.96 17.07 8.04
C LYS A 56 -2.12 16.36 6.70
N ALA A 57 -1.02 16.15 5.98
CA ALA A 57 -1.03 15.44 4.70
C ALA A 57 -1.45 13.98 4.88
N ALA A 58 -0.87 13.26 5.84
CA ALA A 58 -1.21 11.87 6.14
C ALA A 58 -2.68 11.70 6.56
N TYR A 59 -3.18 12.59 7.43
CA TYR A 59 -4.58 12.61 7.85
C TYR A 59 -5.53 12.78 6.67
N TRP A 60 -5.29 13.76 5.80
CA TRP A 60 -6.17 14.00 4.65
C TRP A 60 -6.04 12.91 3.58
N SER A 61 -4.89 12.27 3.44
CA SER A 61 -4.72 11.09 2.58
C SER A 61 -5.63 9.95 3.06
N ALA A 62 -5.64 9.64 4.36
CA ALA A 62 -6.55 8.65 4.94
C ALA A 62 -8.03 9.05 4.79
N GLN A 63 -8.36 10.35 4.98
CA GLN A 63 -9.73 10.84 4.74
C GLN A 63 -10.15 10.71 3.27
N THR A 64 -9.23 10.84 2.33
CA THR A 64 -9.50 10.62 0.90
C THR A 64 -9.89 9.15 0.63
N ALA A 65 -9.17 8.20 1.25
CA ALA A 65 -9.52 6.78 1.15
C ALA A 65 -10.87 6.47 1.80
N LEU A 66 -11.17 7.06 2.96
CA LEU A 66 -12.48 6.93 3.62
C LEU A 66 -13.62 7.51 2.78
N GLY A 67 -13.43 8.71 2.19
CA GLY A 67 -14.45 9.32 1.32
C GLY A 67 -14.74 8.48 0.08
N ALA A 68 -13.72 7.84 -0.50
CA ALA A 68 -13.89 6.90 -1.61
C ALA A 68 -14.60 5.60 -1.17
N ALA A 69 -14.31 5.11 0.05
CA ALA A 69 -15.03 3.99 0.64
C ALA A 69 -16.51 4.32 0.91
N ASP A 70 -16.82 5.54 1.39
CA ASP A 70 -18.20 6.01 1.56
C ASP A 70 -18.97 6.04 0.23
N ALA A 71 -18.33 6.38 -0.89
CA ALA A 71 -18.95 6.33 -2.21
C ALA A 71 -19.38 4.89 -2.58
N LEU A 72 -18.53 3.88 -2.30
CA LEU A 72 -18.93 2.47 -2.51
C LEU A 72 -20.07 2.04 -1.58
N ILE A 73 -20.06 2.47 -0.32
CA ILE A 73 -21.15 2.21 0.63
C ILE A 73 -22.46 2.84 0.12
N ALA A 74 -22.38 4.03 -0.49
CA ALA A 74 -23.52 4.72 -1.08
C ALA A 74 -24.04 4.08 -2.39
N GLY A 75 -23.31 3.10 -2.95
CA GLY A 75 -23.74 2.34 -4.12
C GLY A 75 -22.96 2.62 -5.41
N GLU A 76 -21.94 3.49 -5.37
CA GLU A 76 -21.02 3.63 -6.49
C GLU A 76 -20.30 2.31 -6.74
N ARG A 77 -20.05 2.02 -8.02
CA ARG A 77 -19.38 0.78 -8.40
C ARG A 77 -17.87 0.85 -8.30
N ASN A 78 -17.32 1.99 -8.61
CA ASN A 78 -15.88 2.26 -8.57
C ASN A 78 -15.62 3.60 -7.89
N ALA A 79 -14.60 3.66 -7.07
CA ALA A 79 -14.11 4.90 -6.48
C ALA A 79 -12.58 4.91 -6.51
N TYR A 80 -11.99 6.08 -6.75
CA TYR A 80 -10.54 6.26 -6.82
C TYR A 80 -10.09 7.27 -5.77
N ALA A 81 -9.28 6.83 -4.83
CA ALA A 81 -8.66 7.66 -3.80
C ALA A 81 -7.26 8.10 -4.23
N VAL A 82 -7.11 9.38 -4.60
CA VAL A 82 -5.81 9.99 -4.95
C VAL A 82 -5.05 10.29 -3.65
N CYS A 83 -4.45 9.24 -3.07
CA CYS A 83 -3.74 9.30 -1.79
C CYS A 83 -2.32 9.81 -1.96
N ARG A 84 -1.95 10.83 -1.17
CA ARG A 84 -0.58 11.30 -0.99
C ARG A 84 -0.46 11.97 0.38
N PRO A 85 0.41 11.40 1.26
CA PRO A 85 1.32 10.25 1.08
C PRO A 85 0.60 8.93 0.82
N PRO A 86 1.33 7.92 0.28
CA PRO A 86 0.85 6.55 0.12
C PRO A 86 0.64 5.86 1.47
N GLY A 87 0.23 4.58 1.48
CA GLY A 87 -0.17 3.93 2.73
C GLY A 87 0.30 2.50 2.95
N HIS A 88 0.54 1.70 1.92
CA HIS A 88 0.65 0.25 2.03
C HIS A 88 1.84 -0.24 2.89
N HIS A 89 2.89 0.57 3.05
CA HIS A 89 4.02 0.24 3.90
C HIS A 89 3.82 0.60 5.38
N ALA A 90 2.85 1.47 5.72
CA ALA A 90 2.61 1.85 7.11
C ALA A 90 2.13 0.65 7.93
N ARG A 91 2.90 0.29 8.97
CA ARG A 91 2.65 -0.83 9.87
C ARG A 91 1.64 -0.49 10.97
N LYS A 92 1.31 -1.45 11.83
CA LYS A 92 0.45 -1.23 13.01
C LYS A 92 0.97 -0.11 13.91
N ASP A 93 2.29 0.04 14.00
CA ASP A 93 2.93 0.96 14.94
C ASP A 93 4.13 1.73 14.36
N ALA A 94 4.43 1.63 13.07
CA ALA A 94 5.56 2.32 12.47
C ALA A 94 5.27 2.82 11.05
N ALA A 95 5.73 4.05 10.76
CA ALA A 95 5.78 4.62 9.44
C ALA A 95 7.04 4.13 8.71
N GLY A 96 6.97 3.94 7.39
CA GLY A 96 8.07 3.50 6.54
C GLY A 96 7.70 3.55 5.07
N GLY A 97 8.68 3.50 4.15
CA GLY A 97 8.43 3.48 2.72
C GLY A 97 7.55 4.63 2.22
N PHE A 98 7.76 5.85 2.69
CA PHE A 98 6.97 7.05 2.40
C PHE A 98 5.54 7.03 2.98
N CYS A 99 5.15 5.99 3.74
CA CYS A 99 3.81 5.75 4.25
C CYS A 99 3.72 6.05 5.75
N TYR A 100 2.74 6.84 6.16
CA TYR A 100 2.53 7.25 7.56
C TYR A 100 1.28 6.64 8.19
N LEU A 101 0.20 6.49 7.41
CA LEU A 101 -1.04 5.81 7.77
C LEU A 101 -1.38 4.83 6.67
N ASN A 102 -1.88 3.65 7.02
CA ASN A 102 -2.24 2.64 6.02
C ASN A 102 -3.62 2.93 5.45
N ASN A 103 -3.67 3.70 4.36
CA ASN A 103 -4.90 4.17 3.74
C ASN A 103 -5.82 3.02 3.32
N ALA A 104 -5.26 1.96 2.73
CA ALA A 104 -6.01 0.78 2.29
C ALA A 104 -6.58 -0.02 3.47
N ALA A 105 -5.79 -0.22 4.53
CA ALA A 105 -6.26 -0.92 5.72
C ALA A 105 -7.37 -0.14 6.46
N ILE A 106 -7.24 1.19 6.55
CA ILE A 106 -8.26 2.07 7.12
C ILE A 106 -9.56 1.97 6.32
N ALA A 107 -9.47 2.00 4.98
CA ALA A 107 -10.63 1.85 4.11
C ALA A 107 -11.26 0.45 4.23
N ALA A 108 -10.46 -0.62 4.33
CA ALA A 108 -10.96 -1.99 4.51
C ALA A 108 -11.77 -2.14 5.81
N GLU A 109 -11.26 -1.59 6.93
CA GLU A 109 -12.00 -1.59 8.19
C GLU A 109 -13.32 -0.80 8.09
N HIS A 110 -13.32 0.33 7.40
CA HIS A 110 -14.52 1.14 7.20
C HIS A 110 -15.58 0.43 6.33
N LEU A 111 -15.15 -0.27 5.29
CA LEU A 111 -16.01 -1.03 4.37
C LEU A 111 -16.62 -2.29 5.02
N LYS A 112 -16.01 -2.84 6.08
CA LYS A 112 -16.37 -4.11 6.71
C LYS A 112 -17.85 -4.23 7.09
N SER A 113 -18.49 -3.14 7.52
CA SER A 113 -19.89 -3.13 7.90
C SER A 113 -20.85 -3.43 6.73
N ARG A 114 -20.46 -3.08 5.51
CA ARG A 114 -21.23 -3.27 4.27
C ARG A 114 -20.72 -4.44 3.44
N PHE A 115 -19.41 -4.68 3.49
CA PHE A 115 -18.69 -5.69 2.70
C PHE A 115 -17.83 -6.54 3.65
N PRO A 116 -18.41 -7.58 4.29
CA PRO A 116 -17.71 -8.35 5.33
C PRO A 116 -16.51 -9.16 4.83
N ARG A 117 -16.42 -9.43 3.53
CA ARG A 117 -15.29 -10.14 2.92
C ARG A 117 -14.58 -9.21 1.93
N THR A 118 -13.42 -8.74 2.29
CA THR A 118 -12.62 -7.83 1.46
C THR A 118 -11.43 -8.55 0.86
N VAL A 119 -11.12 -8.29 -0.42
CA VAL A 119 -9.81 -8.58 -0.97
C VAL A 119 -9.04 -7.27 -1.16
N ILE A 120 -7.78 -7.26 -0.75
CA ILE A 120 -6.83 -6.20 -1.09
C ILE A 120 -5.83 -6.81 -2.08
N LEU A 121 -5.85 -6.32 -3.32
CA LEU A 121 -4.85 -6.64 -4.33
C LEU A 121 -3.87 -5.49 -4.42
N ASP A 122 -2.61 -5.78 -4.15
CA ASP A 122 -1.52 -4.83 -4.20
C ASP A 122 -0.70 -5.05 -5.48
N THR A 123 -0.62 -4.01 -6.31
CA THR A 123 0.11 -4.01 -7.58
C THR A 123 1.18 -2.91 -7.62
N ASP A 124 1.56 -2.37 -6.47
CA ASP A 124 2.76 -1.54 -6.33
C ASP A 124 4.02 -2.41 -6.57
N MET A 125 5.09 -1.80 -7.07
CA MET A 125 6.34 -2.49 -7.30
C MET A 125 6.94 -3.10 -6.04
N HIS A 126 6.65 -2.47 -4.89
CA HIS A 126 7.15 -2.86 -3.58
C HIS A 126 6.09 -3.62 -2.81
N HIS A 127 6.50 -4.64 -2.06
CA HIS A 127 5.59 -5.36 -1.18
C HIS A 127 5.01 -4.44 -0.08
N GLY A 128 3.70 -4.47 0.11
CA GLY A 128 2.99 -3.71 1.14
C GLY A 128 3.03 -4.41 2.51
N GLN A 129 4.21 -4.47 3.17
CA GLN A 129 4.39 -5.16 4.45
C GLN A 129 3.48 -4.64 5.56
N GLY A 130 3.06 -3.37 5.47
CA GLY A 130 2.11 -2.81 6.43
C GLY A 130 0.74 -3.45 6.33
N ILE A 131 0.22 -3.66 5.11
CA ILE A 131 -1.05 -4.35 4.90
C ILE A 131 -0.93 -5.81 5.35
N GLN A 132 0.13 -6.51 4.92
CA GLN A 132 0.38 -7.87 5.36
C GLN A 132 0.36 -7.99 6.88
N GLU A 133 1.12 -7.17 7.61
CA GLU A 133 1.20 -7.21 9.07
C GLU A 133 -0.16 -6.96 9.74
N ILE A 134 -0.95 -6.01 9.21
CA ILE A 134 -2.25 -5.64 9.78
C ILE A 134 -3.27 -6.79 9.68
N PHE A 135 -3.25 -7.54 8.57
CA PHE A 135 -4.23 -8.58 8.30
C PHE A 135 -3.69 -10.01 8.42
N TYR A 136 -2.46 -10.21 8.92
CA TYR A 136 -1.75 -11.48 8.87
C TYR A 136 -2.44 -12.64 9.62
N ASP A 137 -3.19 -12.32 10.67
CA ASP A 137 -3.93 -13.25 11.54
C ASP A 137 -5.45 -13.23 11.28
N ARG A 138 -5.91 -12.66 10.14
CA ARG A 138 -7.33 -12.43 9.83
C ARG A 138 -7.76 -13.16 8.55
N SER A 139 -8.97 -13.77 8.60
CA SER A 139 -9.60 -14.49 7.47
C SER A 139 -10.67 -13.67 6.73
N ASP A 140 -11.09 -12.52 7.26
CA ASP A 140 -12.07 -11.63 6.65
C ASP A 140 -11.48 -10.70 5.58
N VAL A 141 -10.14 -10.63 5.48
CA VAL A 141 -9.40 -9.92 4.43
C VAL A 141 -8.43 -10.88 3.77
N LEU A 142 -8.56 -11.06 2.46
CA LEU A 142 -7.54 -11.72 1.64
C LEU A 142 -6.58 -10.65 1.11
N TYR A 143 -5.32 -10.70 1.49
CA TYR A 143 -4.26 -9.86 0.93
C TYR A 143 -3.48 -10.61 -0.13
N ILE A 144 -3.37 -10.02 -1.32
CA ILE A 144 -2.55 -10.54 -2.42
C ILE A 144 -1.63 -9.42 -2.90
N SER A 145 -0.33 -9.67 -2.99
CA SER A 145 0.64 -8.69 -3.48
C SER A 145 1.48 -9.26 -4.62
N ILE A 146 1.48 -8.54 -5.75
CA ILE A 146 2.35 -8.82 -6.91
C ILE A 146 3.43 -7.75 -6.90
N HIS A 147 4.68 -8.12 -6.61
CA HIS A 147 5.77 -7.18 -6.37
C HIS A 147 7.11 -7.74 -6.82
N GLY A 148 8.13 -6.90 -6.90
CA GLY A 148 9.50 -7.34 -7.14
C GLY A 148 10.05 -8.19 -5.99
N ASP A 149 10.83 -9.23 -6.32
CA ASP A 149 11.48 -10.10 -5.32
C ASP A 149 12.15 -9.22 -4.23
N PRO A 150 11.77 -9.37 -2.95
CA PRO A 150 12.24 -8.51 -1.88
C PRO A 150 13.69 -8.79 -1.46
N THR A 151 14.36 -9.78 -2.02
CA THR A 151 15.77 -10.05 -1.77
C THR A 151 16.61 -8.88 -2.23
N ASN A 152 17.17 -8.10 -1.28
CA ASN A 152 17.90 -6.86 -1.52
C ASN A 152 17.09 -5.74 -2.23
N PHE A 153 15.77 -5.81 -2.15
CA PHE A 153 14.85 -4.79 -2.65
C PHE A 153 13.81 -4.46 -1.54
N TYR A 154 13.45 -3.17 -1.39
CA TYR A 154 12.53 -2.77 -0.33
C TYR A 154 11.22 -3.58 -0.36
N PRO A 155 10.69 -4.06 0.75
CA PRO A 155 11.06 -3.78 2.16
C PRO A 155 12.11 -4.74 2.74
N VAL A 156 12.71 -5.62 2.01
CA VAL A 156 13.77 -6.60 2.30
C VAL A 156 13.46 -7.63 3.40
N VAL A 157 12.48 -7.38 4.24
CA VAL A 157 12.18 -8.19 5.45
C VAL A 157 10.88 -8.98 5.34
N SER A 158 10.11 -8.78 4.29
CA SER A 158 8.86 -9.49 4.02
C SER A 158 8.46 -9.39 2.54
N GLY A 159 7.47 -10.19 2.13
CA GLY A 159 7.02 -10.32 0.75
C GLY A 159 7.46 -11.65 0.13
N PHE A 160 7.94 -12.60 0.93
CA PHE A 160 8.34 -13.91 0.45
C PHE A 160 7.13 -14.83 0.25
N GLU A 161 7.23 -15.75 -0.73
CA GLU A 161 6.11 -16.63 -1.14
C GLU A 161 5.64 -17.57 -0.03
N ASP A 162 6.51 -17.90 0.94
CA ASP A 162 6.21 -18.78 2.06
C ASP A 162 5.51 -18.07 3.25
N GLU A 163 5.37 -16.75 3.20
CA GLU A 163 4.61 -15.98 4.19
C GLU A 163 3.12 -16.04 3.85
N ARG A 164 2.37 -16.91 4.55
CA ARG A 164 1.00 -17.28 4.18
C ARG A 164 -0.07 -16.89 5.18
N GLY A 165 0.25 -16.01 6.13
CA GLY A 165 -0.63 -15.69 7.26
C GLY A 165 -0.40 -16.63 8.45
N GLU A 166 -1.06 -16.34 9.57
CA GLU A 166 -1.00 -17.13 10.79
C GLU A 166 -2.37 -17.28 11.45
N GLY A 167 -2.53 -18.27 12.33
CA GLY A 167 -3.78 -18.49 13.04
C GLY A 167 -4.98 -18.62 12.10
N GLU A 168 -6.02 -17.82 12.32
CA GLU A 168 -7.21 -17.76 11.45
C GLU A 168 -6.92 -17.16 10.08
N GLY A 169 -5.85 -16.37 9.96
CA GLY A 169 -5.39 -15.74 8.71
C GLY A 169 -4.53 -16.66 7.83
N TYR A 170 -4.25 -17.90 8.26
CA TYR A 170 -3.43 -18.79 7.44
C TYR A 170 -4.10 -19.13 6.11
N GLY A 171 -3.39 -18.85 5.01
CA GLY A 171 -3.90 -18.98 3.63
C GLY A 171 -4.59 -17.72 3.09
N TYR A 172 -4.73 -16.66 3.91
CA TYR A 172 -5.32 -15.38 3.49
C TYR A 172 -4.28 -14.28 3.22
N ASN A 173 -3.00 -14.64 3.21
CA ASN A 173 -1.89 -13.82 2.71
C ASN A 173 -1.21 -14.56 1.55
N ILE A 174 -1.14 -13.93 0.38
CA ILE A 174 -0.56 -14.50 -0.84
C ILE A 174 0.44 -13.50 -1.42
N ASN A 175 1.72 -13.83 -1.34
CA ASN A 175 2.80 -13.07 -1.95
C ASN A 175 3.18 -13.71 -3.29
N LEU A 176 3.25 -12.90 -4.34
CA LEU A 176 3.59 -13.28 -5.70
C LEU A 176 4.84 -12.48 -6.15
N PRO A 177 6.02 -12.77 -5.56
CA PRO A 177 7.25 -12.06 -5.90
C PRO A 177 7.65 -12.36 -7.34
N MET A 178 8.15 -11.34 -8.03
CA MET A 178 8.61 -11.41 -9.42
C MET A 178 10.13 -11.20 -9.49
N PRO A 179 10.85 -12.04 -10.23
CA PRO A 179 12.27 -11.77 -10.50
C PRO A 179 12.48 -10.38 -11.11
N HIS A 180 13.54 -9.69 -10.70
CA HIS A 180 13.87 -8.40 -11.28
C HIS A 180 14.19 -8.56 -12.78
N GLY A 181 13.62 -7.68 -13.61
CA GLY A 181 13.71 -7.74 -15.06
C GLY A 181 12.57 -8.53 -15.72
N SER A 182 11.56 -8.97 -14.97
CA SER A 182 10.36 -9.61 -15.51
C SER A 182 9.64 -8.72 -16.51
N SER A 183 9.07 -9.37 -17.51
CA SER A 183 8.30 -8.73 -18.58
C SER A 183 6.87 -8.39 -18.15
N GLU A 184 6.17 -7.64 -19.00
CA GLU A 184 4.72 -7.40 -18.84
C GLU A 184 3.93 -8.73 -18.83
N GLU A 185 4.28 -9.70 -19.65
CA GLU A 185 3.56 -10.98 -19.67
C GLU A 185 3.79 -11.80 -18.40
N ASP A 186 4.97 -11.72 -17.78
CA ASP A 186 5.22 -12.34 -16.47
C ASP A 186 4.34 -11.68 -15.38
N PHE A 187 4.17 -10.35 -15.42
CA PHE A 187 3.27 -9.63 -14.51
C PHE A 187 1.82 -10.11 -14.71
N PHE A 188 1.35 -10.22 -15.94
CA PHE A 188 -0.01 -10.68 -16.22
C PHE A 188 -0.23 -12.15 -15.85
N ALA A 189 0.78 -13.00 -15.97
CA ALA A 189 0.70 -14.38 -15.46
C ALA A 189 0.49 -14.40 -13.93
N LYS A 190 1.18 -13.52 -13.18
CA LYS A 190 0.96 -13.37 -11.73
C LYS A 190 -0.41 -12.75 -11.43
N LEU A 191 -0.89 -11.83 -12.25
CA LEU A 191 -2.24 -11.28 -12.12
C LEU A 191 -3.31 -12.36 -12.33
N ASP A 192 -3.12 -13.28 -13.26
CA ASP A 192 -4.05 -14.39 -13.47
C ASP A 192 -4.07 -15.34 -12.26
N GLU A 193 -2.92 -15.61 -11.62
CA GLU A 193 -2.84 -16.34 -10.35
C GLU A 193 -3.65 -15.62 -9.24
N ALA A 194 -3.47 -14.30 -9.12
CA ALA A 194 -4.19 -13.46 -8.15
C ALA A 194 -5.70 -13.49 -8.41
N VAL A 195 -6.13 -13.31 -9.67
CA VAL A 195 -7.55 -13.35 -10.08
C VAL A 195 -8.18 -14.71 -9.77
N ALA A 196 -7.46 -15.81 -9.96
CA ALA A 196 -7.94 -17.14 -9.60
C ALA A 196 -8.17 -17.27 -8.08
N ALA A 197 -7.24 -16.76 -7.26
CA ALA A 197 -7.38 -16.75 -5.81
C ALA A 197 -8.56 -15.85 -5.35
N ILE A 198 -8.74 -14.68 -5.96
CA ILE A 198 -9.87 -13.77 -5.70
C ILE A 198 -11.20 -14.46 -5.98
N ARG A 199 -11.32 -15.14 -7.11
CA ARG A 199 -12.55 -15.89 -7.48
C ARG A 199 -12.85 -17.03 -6.49
N LEU A 200 -11.82 -17.71 -6.01
CA LEU A 200 -11.98 -18.78 -5.01
C LEU A 200 -12.41 -18.20 -3.64
N TYR A 201 -11.86 -17.06 -3.26
CA TYR A 201 -12.19 -16.40 -2.00
C TYR A 201 -13.60 -15.81 -1.99
N GLN A 202 -14.14 -15.42 -3.15
CA GLN A 202 -15.48 -14.82 -3.30
C GLN A 202 -15.69 -13.58 -2.40
N PRO A 203 -14.89 -12.52 -2.58
CA PRO A 203 -15.04 -11.29 -1.79
C PRO A 203 -16.29 -10.50 -2.19
N ASP A 204 -16.73 -9.60 -1.31
CA ASP A 204 -17.81 -8.66 -1.55
C ASP A 204 -17.30 -7.36 -2.22
N VAL A 205 -16.02 -7.02 -2.02
CA VAL A 205 -15.38 -5.80 -2.50
C VAL A 205 -13.91 -6.03 -2.80
N LEU A 206 -13.39 -5.35 -3.82
CA LEU A 206 -11.98 -5.26 -4.15
C LEU A 206 -11.43 -3.89 -3.71
N ILE A 207 -10.35 -3.89 -2.96
CA ILE A 207 -9.47 -2.74 -2.79
C ILE A 207 -8.22 -3.02 -3.62
N LEU A 208 -7.94 -2.15 -4.58
CA LEU A 208 -6.71 -2.17 -5.36
C LEU A 208 -5.76 -1.12 -4.81
N THR A 209 -4.64 -1.52 -4.24
CA THR A 209 -3.51 -0.62 -3.97
C THR A 209 -2.68 -0.54 -5.25
N LEU A 210 -2.84 0.60 -5.94
CA LEU A 210 -2.33 0.81 -7.29
C LEU A 210 -1.04 1.62 -7.26
N GLY A 211 0.09 0.96 -7.49
CA GLY A 211 1.36 1.60 -7.83
C GLY A 211 1.50 1.79 -9.34
N PHE A 212 2.00 2.95 -9.75
CA PHE A 212 2.42 3.20 -11.14
C PHE A 212 3.92 2.97 -11.33
N ASP A 213 4.62 2.57 -10.29
CA ASP A 213 6.06 2.25 -10.28
C ASP A 213 6.40 0.87 -10.89
N ILE A 214 5.39 0.10 -11.30
CA ILE A 214 5.56 -1.06 -12.20
C ILE A 214 5.78 -0.62 -13.67
N TYR A 215 5.61 0.68 -13.99
CA TYR A 215 5.83 1.21 -15.34
C TYR A 215 7.28 1.05 -15.76
N LYS A 216 7.52 0.56 -16.99
CA LYS A 216 8.85 0.17 -17.51
C LYS A 216 9.95 1.22 -17.40
N ASN A 217 9.61 2.52 -17.39
CA ASN A 217 10.57 3.63 -17.29
C ASN A 217 10.58 4.28 -15.91
N ASP A 218 9.78 3.80 -14.97
CA ASP A 218 9.79 4.33 -13.62
C ASP A 218 11.17 4.08 -12.95
N PRO A 219 11.75 5.06 -12.24
CA PRO A 219 13.06 4.90 -11.61
C PRO A 219 13.10 3.80 -10.54
N GLN A 220 11.95 3.39 -10.00
CA GLN A 220 11.85 2.32 -9.01
C GLN A 220 11.48 0.96 -9.63
N ALA A 221 11.12 0.91 -10.92
CA ALA A 221 10.65 -0.31 -11.56
C ALA A 221 11.68 -1.45 -11.55
N LYS A 222 11.18 -2.65 -11.32
CA LYS A 222 11.91 -3.93 -11.50
C LYS A 222 11.20 -4.86 -12.49
N VAL A 223 10.09 -4.42 -13.05
CA VAL A 223 9.31 -5.08 -14.11
C VAL A 223 9.06 -4.08 -15.23
N SER A 224 8.52 -4.54 -16.37
CA SER A 224 8.43 -3.72 -17.57
C SER A 224 6.99 -3.59 -18.08
N VAL A 225 6.06 -3.09 -17.22
CA VAL A 225 4.67 -2.83 -17.63
C VAL A 225 4.61 -1.56 -18.48
N THR A 226 3.88 -1.62 -19.60
CA THR A 226 3.69 -0.47 -20.50
C THR A 226 2.51 0.40 -20.06
N SER A 227 2.34 1.59 -20.67
CA SER A 227 1.15 2.42 -20.41
C SER A 227 -0.14 1.67 -20.79
N GLU A 228 -0.16 0.96 -21.93
CA GLU A 228 -1.28 0.10 -22.33
C GLU A 228 -1.50 -1.06 -21.36
N GLY A 229 -0.45 -1.51 -20.67
CA GLY A 229 -0.52 -2.51 -19.61
C GLY A 229 -1.44 -2.09 -18.47
N PHE A 230 -1.51 -0.81 -18.11
CA PHE A 230 -2.48 -0.33 -17.10
C PHE A 230 -3.93 -0.43 -17.58
N CYS A 231 -4.19 -0.21 -18.87
CA CYS A 231 -5.52 -0.45 -19.45
C CYS A 231 -5.87 -1.95 -19.39
N ARG A 232 -4.92 -2.82 -19.70
CA ARG A 232 -5.09 -4.28 -19.61
C ARG A 232 -5.33 -4.71 -18.16
N LEU A 233 -4.59 -4.17 -17.18
CA LEU A 233 -4.75 -4.44 -15.74
C LEU A 233 -6.18 -4.12 -15.29
N SER A 234 -6.63 -2.89 -15.50
CA SER A 234 -7.96 -2.47 -15.08
C SER A 234 -9.08 -3.23 -15.79
N THR A 235 -8.88 -3.60 -17.07
CA THR A 235 -9.82 -4.46 -17.82
C THR A 235 -9.95 -5.84 -17.19
N HIS A 236 -8.84 -6.47 -16.76
CA HIS A 236 -8.87 -7.76 -16.05
C HIS A 236 -9.65 -7.66 -14.74
N LEU A 237 -9.41 -6.59 -13.97
CA LEU A 237 -10.08 -6.40 -12.67
C LEU A 237 -11.56 -6.10 -12.83
N ARG A 238 -11.94 -5.31 -13.83
CA ARG A 238 -13.36 -5.04 -14.16
C ARG A 238 -14.15 -6.32 -14.42
N GLN A 239 -13.52 -7.34 -15.03
CA GLN A 239 -14.16 -8.65 -15.31
C GLN A 239 -14.48 -9.46 -14.04
N LEU A 240 -13.94 -9.10 -12.87
CA LEU A 240 -14.33 -9.67 -11.59
C LEU A 240 -15.76 -9.29 -11.20
N GLY A 241 -16.25 -8.15 -11.69
CA GLY A 241 -17.61 -7.69 -11.43
C GLY A 241 -17.82 -7.17 -10.00
N LEU A 242 -16.75 -6.93 -9.24
CA LEU A 242 -16.80 -6.46 -7.86
C LEU A 242 -16.89 -4.94 -7.77
N PRO A 243 -17.58 -4.38 -6.76
CA PRO A 243 -17.33 -3.01 -6.35
C PRO A 243 -15.83 -2.81 -6.07
N THR A 244 -15.23 -1.74 -6.62
CA THR A 244 -13.77 -1.57 -6.57
C THR A 244 -13.39 -0.21 -6.01
N LEU A 245 -12.63 -0.21 -4.92
CA LEU A 245 -11.92 0.96 -4.39
C LEU A 245 -10.48 0.91 -4.88
N VAL A 246 -10.07 1.92 -5.63
CA VAL A 246 -8.66 2.10 -5.98
C VAL A 246 -8.02 3.08 -5.01
N VAL A 247 -6.95 2.67 -4.36
CA VAL A 247 -6.11 3.50 -3.48
C VAL A 247 -4.76 3.68 -4.17
N GLN A 248 -4.43 4.92 -4.53
CA GLN A 248 -3.16 5.23 -5.20
C GLN A 248 -1.99 5.08 -4.23
N GLU A 249 -0.93 4.41 -4.68
CA GLU A 249 0.31 4.22 -3.96
C GLU A 249 1.49 4.86 -4.72
N GLY A 250 2.55 4.11 -5.04
CA GLY A 250 3.75 4.61 -5.71
C GLY A 250 3.56 5.01 -7.18
N GLY A 251 4.62 5.57 -7.75
CA GLY A 251 4.70 6.03 -9.15
C GLY A 251 5.53 7.31 -9.24
N TYR A 252 6.71 7.22 -9.85
CA TYR A 252 7.78 8.23 -9.76
C TYR A 252 8.22 8.77 -11.12
N ASP A 253 7.79 8.16 -12.24
CA ASP A 253 7.90 8.75 -13.57
C ASP A 253 6.78 9.78 -13.80
N LEU A 254 7.04 11.02 -13.38
CA LEU A 254 6.04 12.10 -13.42
C LEU A 254 5.63 12.47 -14.85
N ASP A 255 6.48 12.23 -15.83
CA ASP A 255 6.19 12.54 -17.23
C ASP A 255 5.17 11.56 -17.83
N ALA A 256 5.26 10.28 -17.43
CA ALA A 256 4.36 9.22 -17.89
C ALA A 256 3.11 9.04 -17.00
N LEU A 257 3.11 9.55 -15.77
CA LEU A 257 2.06 9.28 -14.78
C LEU A 257 0.66 9.63 -15.29
N SER A 258 0.52 10.79 -15.95
CA SER A 258 -0.79 11.22 -16.48
C SER A 258 -1.33 10.25 -17.55
N GLU A 259 -0.46 9.77 -18.44
CA GLU A 259 -0.84 8.80 -19.46
C GLU A 259 -1.22 7.45 -18.83
N ASN A 260 -0.41 6.96 -17.88
CA ASN A 260 -0.64 5.69 -17.19
C ASN A 260 -1.99 5.69 -16.45
N VAL A 261 -2.30 6.80 -15.76
CA VAL A 261 -3.60 7.00 -15.10
C VAL A 261 -4.75 6.99 -16.12
N GLN A 262 -4.61 7.69 -17.26
CA GLN A 262 -5.64 7.70 -18.31
C GLN A 262 -5.88 6.31 -18.90
N GLN A 263 -4.82 5.54 -19.14
CA GLN A 263 -4.91 4.17 -19.63
C GLN A 263 -5.61 3.26 -18.60
N PHE A 264 -5.30 3.43 -17.31
CA PHE A 264 -5.99 2.68 -16.26
C PHE A 264 -7.50 2.97 -16.25
N PHE A 265 -7.91 4.23 -16.29
CA PHE A 265 -9.33 4.59 -16.34
C PHE A 265 -10.03 4.07 -17.60
N LYS A 266 -9.37 4.13 -18.76
CA LYS A 266 -9.90 3.60 -20.01
C LYS A 266 -10.28 2.12 -19.91
N GLY A 267 -9.48 1.30 -19.25
CA GLY A 267 -9.80 -0.12 -19.05
C GLY A 267 -10.87 -0.34 -17.97
N LEU A 268 -10.96 0.54 -16.98
CA LEU A 268 -11.95 0.45 -15.91
C LEU A 268 -13.36 0.82 -16.39
N GLU A 269 -13.47 1.78 -17.30
CA GLU A 269 -14.74 2.24 -17.87
C GLU A 269 -15.27 1.34 -19.01
N GLY A 270 -14.39 0.75 -19.80
CA GLY A 270 -14.72 -0.21 -20.86
C GLY A 270 -14.81 0.37 -22.21
#